data_b10a8c205e550af57be818426a53a3f7
#
_entry.id   b10a8c205e550af57be818426a53a3f7
#
_cell.length_a   1.000
_cell.length_b   1.000
_cell.length_c   1.000
_cell.angle_alpha   90.00
_cell.angle_beta   90.00
_cell.angle_gamma   90.00
#
_symmetry.space_group_name_H-M   'P 1'
#
loop_
_entity.id
_entity.type
_entity.pdbx_description
1 polymer ?
#
loop_
_entity_poly.entity_id
_entity_poly.type
_entity_poly.pdbx_seq_one_letter_code
_entity_poly.pdbx_strand_id
1 'polypeptide(L)'
;MSDTTSAPNPNRPTMVLWYTMKGGMPNLNREPFQNMSLHKLIRELRENNGSKIVLLVADGLGGLAMEVGGKTELESAHTPNLDDLVRDGVCGLATPVLPGIAPGSGPGHLALFGYDPLEWRIGRGILEALGINFPVSGDDVAIRGNFCTVDAKGLITDRRAGRPSTEKCIEVCNKLKTIKIPGAELFVEPVKEHRFVLVIRATGLGDAVNDTDPQAVGVKPAVAKGADAASQKTADLANDFLAQVAKLLAGEQGINMATLRGFAKNPAIPTFKDIYGLNALALAVYPMYRGLARLVGMDIGDAGSTLNDQVEALAKAWNDYDFFFLHFKYTDSTGEDGNFPGKVEMIERLDNIIPKIRALKPDVFLVTGDHSTPSKLKGHSWHPVPTILQAASCRTDRVSEFGESQCLAGGLGQFEAKYLMSLAMAHAGRLGKYGA
;
A
#
# COMPACT_ATOMS: atom_id res chain seq x y z
N MET A 1 10.93 -68.88 17.73
CA MET A 1 10.30 -69.27 19.04
C MET A 1 10.01 -67.98 19.73
N SER A 2 8.84 -67.66 19.64
CA SER A 2 7.67 -67.24 20.43
C SER A 2 7.81 -65.84 21.03
N ASP A 3 7.12 -65.00 20.34
CA ASP A 3 6.17 -63.96 20.77
C ASP A 3 5.79 -63.93 22.25
N THR A 4 5.71 -62.72 22.84
CA THR A 4 4.51 -62.30 23.58
C THR A 4 4.48 -60.78 23.74
N THR A 5 3.61 -60.14 22.99
CA THR A 5 3.02 -58.81 23.22
C THR A 5 2.18 -58.81 24.47
N SER A 6 2.36 -57.82 25.37
CA SER A 6 1.39 -57.53 26.41
C SER A 6 0.87 -56.11 26.27
N ALA A 7 -0.45 -55.98 26.03
CA ALA A 7 -1.21 -54.74 25.98
C ALA A 7 -1.32 -54.10 27.38
N PRO A 8 -1.46 -52.75 27.45
CA PRO A 8 -1.59 -52.04 28.71
C PRO A 8 -3.02 -52.15 29.27
N ASN A 9 -3.10 -52.36 30.59
CA ASN A 9 -4.32 -52.51 31.39
C ASN A 9 -5.04 -51.16 31.58
N PRO A 10 -6.36 -51.03 31.31
CA PRO A 10 -7.09 -49.76 31.34
C PRO A 10 -7.64 -49.33 32.72
N ASN A 11 -7.26 -49.96 33.81
CA ASN A 11 -7.82 -49.65 35.15
C ASN A 11 -6.74 -49.26 36.17
N ARG A 12 -6.17 -48.04 36.04
CA ARG A 12 -5.54 -47.36 37.19
C ARG A 12 -6.24 -46.03 37.44
N PRO A 13 -6.82 -45.78 38.61
CA PRO A 13 -7.40 -44.48 38.96
C PRO A 13 -6.26 -43.51 39.24
N THR A 14 -6.23 -42.40 38.46
CA THR A 14 -5.35 -41.26 38.72
C THR A 14 -5.90 -40.48 39.90
N MET A 15 -5.21 -40.54 41.02
CA MET A 15 -5.53 -39.79 42.23
C MET A 15 -5.19 -38.31 42.01
N VAL A 16 -6.20 -37.45 41.77
CA VAL A 16 -6.06 -36.00 41.74
C VAL A 16 -6.16 -35.47 43.17
N LEU A 17 -5.03 -35.04 43.72
CA LEU A 17 -5.01 -34.33 45.01
C LEU A 17 -5.54 -32.91 44.83
N TRP A 18 -6.74 -32.65 45.38
CA TRP A 18 -7.24 -31.28 45.52
C TRP A 18 -6.65 -30.65 46.78
N TYR A 19 -5.74 -29.69 46.60
CA TYR A 19 -5.34 -28.79 47.66
C TYR A 19 -6.36 -27.64 47.75
N THR A 20 -7.22 -27.67 48.75
CA THR A 20 -8.09 -26.54 49.11
C THR A 20 -7.28 -25.53 49.93
N MET A 21 -6.74 -24.52 49.31
CA MET A 21 -6.29 -23.31 50.02
C MET A 21 -7.48 -22.37 50.23
N LYS A 22 -7.96 -22.31 51.48
CA LYS A 22 -8.79 -21.20 51.98
C LYS A 22 -7.90 -19.98 52.20
N GLY A 23 -7.85 -19.10 51.23
CA GLY A 23 -7.27 -17.78 51.34
C GLY A 23 -7.88 -16.92 50.21
N GLY A 24 -8.75 -15.94 50.59
CA GLY A 24 -9.41 -15.06 49.65
C GLY A 24 -8.37 -14.31 48.82
N MET A 25 -8.32 -14.62 47.55
CA MET A 25 -7.59 -13.79 46.59
C MET A 25 -8.30 -12.45 46.42
N PRO A 26 -7.59 -11.33 46.42
CA PRO A 26 -8.20 -10.06 46.06
C PRO A 26 -8.76 -10.16 44.65
N ASN A 27 -9.96 -9.60 44.46
CA ASN A 27 -10.66 -9.51 43.20
C ASN A 27 -9.79 -8.67 42.23
N LEU A 28 -8.87 -9.29 41.54
CA LEU A 28 -8.24 -8.73 40.33
C LEU A 28 -9.35 -8.75 39.28
N ASN A 29 -10.00 -7.61 39.05
CA ASN A 29 -10.73 -7.34 37.85
C ASN A 29 -9.72 -7.53 36.70
N ARG A 30 -9.55 -8.76 36.23
CA ARG A 30 -8.91 -9.05 34.95
C ARG A 30 -9.92 -8.58 33.92
N GLU A 31 -9.74 -7.33 33.47
CA GLU A 31 -10.29 -6.96 32.16
C GLU A 31 -9.88 -8.08 31.18
N PRO A 32 -10.82 -8.56 30.35
CA PRO A 32 -10.46 -9.54 29.34
C PRO A 32 -9.27 -8.96 28.57
N PHE A 33 -8.23 -9.77 28.32
CA PHE A 33 -7.08 -9.40 27.51
C PHE A 33 -7.60 -8.77 26.22
N GLN A 34 -7.75 -7.46 26.23
CA GLN A 34 -7.99 -6.70 24.99
C GLN A 34 -6.78 -7.01 24.14
N ASN A 35 -7.00 -7.57 22.95
CA ASN A 35 -5.96 -7.81 21.95
C ASN A 35 -5.15 -6.52 21.80
N MET A 36 -3.94 -6.49 22.36
CA MET A 36 -3.05 -5.35 22.25
C MET A 36 -2.67 -5.23 20.77
N SER A 37 -3.10 -4.16 20.10
CA SER A 37 -2.73 -3.95 18.70
C SER A 37 -1.22 -3.74 18.59
N LEU A 38 -0.63 -4.14 17.46
CA LEU A 38 0.79 -3.93 17.17
C LEU A 38 1.20 -2.46 17.36
N HIS A 39 0.38 -1.53 16.92
CA HIS A 39 0.62 -0.09 17.07
C HIS A 39 0.67 0.36 18.52
N LYS A 40 -0.19 -0.18 19.39
CA LYS A 40 -0.16 0.12 20.82
C LYS A 40 1.14 -0.38 21.45
N LEU A 41 1.53 -1.62 21.14
CA LEU A 41 2.77 -2.21 21.64
C LEU A 41 4.00 -1.39 21.19
N ILE A 42 4.08 -1.01 19.91
CA ILE A 42 5.21 -0.21 19.41
C ILE A 42 5.27 1.15 20.12
N ARG A 43 4.13 1.83 20.33
CA ARG A 43 4.10 3.11 21.08
C ARG A 43 4.65 2.98 22.51
N GLU A 44 4.35 1.87 23.17
CA GLU A 44 4.83 1.61 24.55
C GLU A 44 6.33 1.32 24.60
N LEU A 45 6.88 0.67 23.55
CA LEU A 45 8.27 0.24 23.51
C LEU A 45 9.21 1.19 22.77
N ARG A 46 8.68 2.16 22.01
CA ARG A 46 9.52 3.02 21.17
C ARG A 46 10.49 3.88 21.96
N GLU A 47 11.69 3.99 21.44
CA GLU A 47 12.77 4.83 21.93
C GLU A 47 13.27 5.78 20.84
N ASN A 48 13.75 6.98 21.22
CA ASN A 48 14.32 7.95 20.30
C ASN A 48 15.85 7.96 20.41
N ASN A 49 16.54 7.75 19.28
CA ASN A 49 18.01 7.70 19.26
C ASN A 49 18.66 8.36 18.05
N GLY A 50 17.92 9.03 17.17
CA GLY A 50 18.48 9.71 16.01
C GLY A 50 18.91 8.81 14.84
N SER A 51 18.71 7.48 14.91
CA SER A 51 19.03 6.56 13.81
C SER A 51 18.17 6.85 12.57
N LYS A 52 18.72 6.50 11.40
CA LYS A 52 18.09 6.75 10.08
C LYS A 52 17.64 5.45 9.45
N ILE A 53 16.38 5.41 9.01
CA ILE A 53 15.77 4.27 8.34
C ILE A 53 15.41 4.68 6.91
N VAL A 54 15.88 3.93 5.91
CA VAL A 54 15.51 4.13 4.51
C VAL A 54 14.73 2.91 4.02
N LEU A 55 13.54 3.15 3.48
CA LEU A 55 12.71 2.15 2.80
C LEU A 55 12.63 2.50 1.30
N LEU A 56 13.27 1.70 0.47
CA LEU A 56 13.18 1.77 -0.99
C LEU A 56 12.18 0.73 -1.49
N VAL A 57 11.10 1.18 -2.08
CA VAL A 57 10.06 0.33 -2.65
C VAL A 57 10.12 0.36 -4.17
N ALA A 58 10.44 -0.79 -4.77
CA ALA A 58 10.24 -1.06 -6.18
C ALA A 58 8.81 -1.61 -6.36
N ASP A 59 7.91 -0.79 -6.87
CA ASP A 59 6.50 -1.13 -7.08
C ASP A 59 6.37 -2.38 -7.95
N GLY A 60 5.65 -3.38 -7.45
CA GLY A 60 5.46 -4.63 -8.18
C GLY A 60 6.74 -5.46 -8.39
N LEU A 61 7.73 -5.37 -7.49
CA LEU A 61 9.05 -5.99 -7.63
C LEU A 61 8.99 -7.49 -7.93
N GLY A 62 8.18 -8.24 -7.18
CA GLY A 62 8.12 -9.69 -7.33
C GLY A 62 7.73 -10.12 -8.73
N GLY A 63 8.40 -11.15 -9.21
CA GLY A 63 8.28 -11.69 -10.56
C GLY A 63 7.83 -13.13 -10.60
N LEU A 64 7.80 -13.69 -11.82
CA LEU A 64 7.53 -15.10 -12.09
C LEU A 64 8.23 -15.52 -13.38
N ALA A 65 8.87 -16.67 -13.36
CA ALA A 65 9.50 -17.22 -14.55
C ALA A 65 8.49 -17.39 -15.72
N MET A 66 8.88 -17.01 -16.91
CA MET A 66 8.05 -17.18 -18.11
C MET A 66 7.78 -18.64 -18.42
N GLU A 67 8.75 -19.51 -18.13
CA GLU A 67 8.68 -20.96 -18.30
C GLU A 67 9.01 -21.68 -16.98
N VAL A 68 8.53 -22.92 -16.85
CA VAL A 68 8.81 -23.73 -15.65
C VAL A 68 10.32 -24.00 -15.53
N GLY A 69 10.87 -23.70 -14.35
CA GLY A 69 12.31 -23.84 -14.09
C GLY A 69 13.19 -22.70 -14.64
N GLY A 70 12.58 -21.68 -15.25
CA GLY A 70 13.27 -20.46 -15.66
C GLY A 70 13.52 -19.51 -14.49
N LYS A 71 14.15 -18.38 -14.79
CA LYS A 71 14.38 -17.26 -13.84
C LYS A 71 13.23 -16.27 -13.89
N THR A 72 12.95 -15.64 -12.74
CA THR A 72 12.07 -14.48 -12.65
C THR A 72 12.74 -13.24 -13.27
N GLU A 73 12.01 -12.11 -13.34
CA GLU A 73 12.61 -10.86 -13.80
C GLU A 73 13.75 -10.40 -12.88
N LEU A 74 13.56 -10.49 -11.56
CA LEU A 74 14.57 -10.13 -10.57
C LEU A 74 15.80 -11.06 -10.67
N GLU A 75 15.60 -12.37 -10.74
CA GLU A 75 16.68 -13.35 -10.88
C GLU A 75 17.42 -13.27 -12.23
N SER A 76 16.80 -12.64 -13.24
CA SER A 76 17.41 -12.41 -14.56
C SER A 76 18.18 -11.11 -14.66
N ALA A 77 17.91 -10.17 -13.77
CA ALA A 77 18.56 -8.87 -13.73
C ALA A 77 20.01 -8.96 -13.20
N HIS A 78 20.87 -8.11 -13.73
CA HIS A 78 22.23 -7.94 -13.19
C HIS A 78 22.22 -6.91 -12.06
N THR A 79 22.24 -7.39 -10.81
CA THR A 79 22.02 -6.56 -9.62
C THR A 79 23.16 -6.68 -8.58
N PRO A 80 24.42 -6.39 -8.95
CA PRO A 80 25.57 -6.60 -8.06
C PRO A 80 25.49 -5.78 -6.75
N ASN A 81 24.85 -4.61 -6.78
CA ASN A 81 24.76 -3.75 -5.60
C ASN A 81 23.66 -4.23 -4.61
N LEU A 82 22.54 -4.78 -5.12
CA LEU A 82 21.54 -5.44 -4.31
C LEU A 82 22.08 -6.76 -3.73
N ASP A 83 22.87 -7.49 -4.51
CA ASP A 83 23.57 -8.70 -4.03
C ASP A 83 24.55 -8.39 -2.91
N ASP A 84 25.33 -7.29 -3.02
CA ASP A 84 26.18 -6.81 -1.94
C ASP A 84 25.36 -6.42 -0.69
N LEU A 85 24.17 -5.80 -0.90
CA LEU A 85 23.31 -5.44 0.20
C LEU A 85 22.75 -6.68 0.94
N VAL A 86 22.41 -7.75 0.20
CA VAL A 86 21.97 -9.04 0.76
C VAL A 86 23.10 -9.68 1.59
N ARG A 87 24.33 -9.70 1.06
CA ARG A 87 25.48 -10.27 1.79
C ARG A 87 25.80 -9.58 3.11
N ASP A 88 25.54 -8.25 3.17
CA ASP A 88 25.75 -7.44 4.38
C ASP A 88 24.52 -7.39 5.29
N GLY A 89 23.40 -8.02 4.89
CA GLY A 89 22.12 -7.96 5.58
C GLY A 89 21.49 -9.32 5.82
N VAL A 90 20.19 -9.35 5.75
CA VAL A 90 19.34 -10.54 5.80
C VAL A 90 18.17 -10.37 4.82
N CYS A 91 17.76 -11.42 4.15
CA CYS A 91 16.62 -11.36 3.23
C CYS A 91 15.51 -12.35 3.57
N GLY A 92 14.37 -12.18 2.92
CA GLY A 92 13.20 -13.05 3.03
C GLY A 92 12.09 -12.63 2.09
N LEU A 93 10.90 -13.15 2.31
CA LEU A 93 9.72 -12.93 1.49
C LEU A 93 8.60 -12.28 2.30
N ALA A 94 8.21 -11.06 1.93
CA ALA A 94 7.09 -10.36 2.55
C ALA A 94 5.76 -10.74 1.90
N THR A 95 4.75 -11.07 2.71
CA THR A 95 3.36 -11.29 2.27
C THR A 95 2.56 -10.01 2.51
N PRO A 96 2.12 -9.27 1.47
CA PRO A 96 1.55 -7.94 1.66
C PRO A 96 0.21 -7.91 2.39
N VAL A 97 -0.69 -8.87 2.14
CA VAL A 97 -2.01 -8.95 2.79
C VAL A 97 -2.17 -10.30 3.48
N LEU A 98 -2.51 -11.34 2.74
CA LEU A 98 -2.63 -12.73 3.22
C LEU A 98 -2.15 -13.70 2.12
N PRO A 99 -1.72 -14.90 2.49
CA PRO A 99 -1.38 -15.92 1.49
C PRO A 99 -2.52 -16.16 0.49
N GLY A 100 -2.20 -16.14 -0.80
CA GLY A 100 -3.17 -16.34 -1.87
C GLY A 100 -4.00 -15.11 -2.26
N ILE A 101 -3.82 -13.97 -1.60
CA ILE A 101 -4.56 -12.72 -1.89
C ILE A 101 -3.66 -11.75 -2.67
N ALA A 102 -4.03 -11.47 -3.92
CA ALA A 102 -3.34 -10.47 -4.72
C ALA A 102 -3.67 -9.06 -4.22
N PRO A 103 -2.69 -8.28 -3.77
CA PRO A 103 -2.93 -6.95 -3.22
C PRO A 103 -3.05 -5.88 -4.31
N GLY A 104 -3.74 -4.79 -4.02
CA GLY A 104 -3.54 -3.53 -4.72
C GLY A 104 -2.38 -2.75 -4.10
N SER A 105 -1.84 -1.75 -4.78
CA SER A 105 -0.70 -0.95 -4.28
C SER A 105 -1.01 -0.23 -2.95
N GLY A 106 -2.26 0.23 -2.74
CA GLY A 106 -2.65 0.88 -1.47
C GLY A 106 -2.47 -0.04 -0.26
N PRO A 107 -3.15 -1.20 -0.22
CA PRO A 107 -2.97 -2.21 0.85
C PRO A 107 -1.53 -2.68 1.01
N GLY A 108 -0.79 -2.89 -0.10
CA GLY A 108 0.61 -3.32 -0.06
C GLY A 108 1.50 -2.31 0.67
N HIS A 109 1.42 -1.03 0.29
CA HIS A 109 2.20 0.02 0.96
C HIS A 109 1.79 0.24 2.41
N LEU A 110 0.48 0.17 2.74
CA LEU A 110 0.04 0.23 4.13
C LEU A 110 0.69 -0.85 4.98
N ALA A 111 0.75 -2.08 4.45
CA ALA A 111 1.43 -3.16 5.13
C ALA A 111 2.92 -2.85 5.33
N LEU A 112 3.62 -2.35 4.30
CA LEU A 112 5.04 -1.94 4.43
C LEU A 112 5.24 -0.82 5.45
N PHE A 113 4.26 0.06 5.63
CA PHE A 113 4.27 1.10 6.67
C PHE A 113 3.83 0.58 8.04
N GLY A 114 3.53 -0.73 8.17
CA GLY A 114 3.16 -1.38 9.42
C GLY A 114 1.69 -1.24 9.80
N TYR A 115 0.83 -0.85 8.87
CA TYR A 115 -0.62 -0.85 9.08
C TYR A 115 -1.23 -2.14 8.52
N ASP A 116 -2.05 -2.82 9.32
CA ASP A 116 -2.75 -4.01 8.85
C ASP A 116 -3.79 -3.64 7.77
N PRO A 117 -3.61 -4.08 6.51
CA PRO A 117 -4.52 -3.72 5.42
C PRO A 117 -5.93 -4.34 5.57
N LEU A 118 -6.12 -5.29 6.47
CA LEU A 118 -7.43 -5.84 6.80
C LEU A 118 -8.19 -4.96 7.80
N GLU A 119 -7.46 -4.27 8.68
CA GLU A 119 -8.01 -3.30 9.62
C GLU A 119 -8.26 -1.95 8.92
N TRP A 120 -7.28 -1.48 8.13
CA TRP A 120 -7.31 -0.17 7.49
C TRP A 120 -7.64 -0.27 6.01
N ARG A 121 -8.94 -0.20 5.69
CA ARG A 121 -9.41 -0.20 4.29
C ARG A 121 -9.52 1.24 3.79
N ILE A 122 -8.75 1.58 2.76
CA ILE A 122 -8.71 2.93 2.22
C ILE A 122 -9.27 2.92 0.80
N GLY A 123 -10.29 3.73 0.58
CA GLY A 123 -10.87 3.91 -0.74
C GLY A 123 -9.99 4.77 -1.65
N ARG A 124 -10.05 4.51 -2.95
CA ARG A 124 -9.22 5.18 -3.96
C ARG A 124 -9.45 6.69 -4.04
N GLY A 125 -10.66 7.15 -3.74
CA GLY A 125 -10.99 8.58 -3.77
C GLY A 125 -10.13 9.40 -2.83
N ILE A 126 -9.98 8.94 -1.59
CA ILE A 126 -9.14 9.61 -0.58
C ILE A 126 -7.67 9.66 -1.02
N LEU A 127 -7.14 8.56 -1.54
CA LEU A 127 -5.74 8.50 -1.99
C LEU A 127 -5.47 9.46 -3.14
N GLU A 128 -6.39 9.57 -4.09
CA GLU A 128 -6.28 10.50 -5.22
C GLU A 128 -6.40 11.97 -4.74
N ALA A 129 -7.35 12.29 -3.84
CA ALA A 129 -7.52 13.63 -3.29
C ALA A 129 -6.27 14.09 -2.53
N LEU A 130 -5.76 13.25 -1.62
CA LEU A 130 -4.53 13.54 -0.88
C LEU A 130 -3.31 13.58 -1.82
N GLY A 131 -3.30 12.77 -2.87
CA GLY A 131 -2.23 12.73 -3.87
C GLY A 131 -2.02 14.05 -4.60
N ILE A 132 -3.12 14.76 -4.90
CA ILE A 132 -3.10 16.10 -5.50
C ILE A 132 -3.07 17.24 -4.48
N ASN A 133 -2.84 16.91 -3.21
CA ASN A 133 -2.78 17.88 -2.11
C ASN A 133 -4.12 18.60 -1.82
N PHE A 134 -5.25 17.94 -2.08
CA PHE A 134 -6.56 18.48 -1.74
C PHE A 134 -6.76 18.46 -0.21
N PRO A 135 -7.22 19.56 0.42
CA PRO A 135 -7.44 19.64 1.87
C PRO A 135 -8.76 18.93 2.24
N VAL A 136 -8.70 17.62 2.46
CA VAL A 136 -9.86 16.80 2.81
C VAL A 136 -10.27 17.07 4.26
N SER A 137 -11.57 17.33 4.48
CA SER A 137 -12.20 17.51 5.81
C SER A 137 -12.94 16.24 6.27
N GLY A 138 -13.39 16.23 7.54
CA GLY A 138 -14.16 15.11 8.08
C GLY A 138 -15.55 14.91 7.45
N ASP A 139 -16.11 15.97 6.83
CA ASP A 139 -17.41 15.94 6.16
C ASP A 139 -17.32 15.59 4.66
N ASP A 140 -16.12 15.32 4.17
CA ASP A 140 -15.88 15.02 2.77
C ASP A 140 -16.02 13.54 2.46
N VAL A 141 -16.65 13.24 1.33
CA VAL A 141 -16.49 11.97 0.62
C VAL A 141 -15.72 12.25 -0.66
N ALA A 142 -14.51 11.74 -0.73
CA ALA A 142 -13.67 11.83 -1.92
C ALA A 142 -13.89 10.61 -2.82
N ILE A 143 -13.91 10.84 -4.13
CA ILE A 143 -14.30 9.86 -5.14
C ILE A 143 -13.36 10.01 -6.33
N ARG A 144 -12.80 8.92 -6.82
CA ARG A 144 -12.06 8.93 -8.07
C ARG A 144 -13.04 8.97 -9.24
N GLY A 145 -12.93 9.99 -10.07
CA GLY A 145 -13.63 10.10 -11.34
C GLY A 145 -12.77 9.65 -12.52
N ASN A 146 -13.37 8.95 -13.47
CA ASN A 146 -12.75 8.66 -14.75
C ASN A 146 -13.65 9.18 -15.87
N PHE A 147 -13.10 9.99 -16.76
CA PHE A 147 -13.78 10.30 -18.02
C PHE A 147 -13.89 9.07 -18.89
N CYS A 148 -15.00 8.89 -19.55
CA CYS A 148 -15.26 7.79 -20.47
C CYS A 148 -16.04 8.27 -21.69
N THR A 149 -16.11 7.41 -22.72
CA THR A 149 -16.94 7.62 -23.91
C THR A 149 -18.12 6.67 -23.87
N VAL A 150 -19.33 7.20 -24.12
CA VAL A 150 -20.53 6.39 -24.31
C VAL A 150 -21.12 6.63 -25.70
N ASP A 151 -21.79 5.62 -26.25
CA ASP A 151 -22.54 5.70 -27.51
C ASP A 151 -23.93 6.36 -27.33
N ALA A 152 -24.70 6.47 -28.40
CA ALA A 152 -26.05 7.06 -28.37
C ALA A 152 -27.05 6.29 -27.50
N LYS A 153 -26.77 5.03 -27.13
CA LYS A 153 -27.57 4.20 -26.21
C LYS A 153 -27.09 4.33 -24.77
N GLY A 154 -26.01 5.11 -24.53
CA GLY A 154 -25.39 5.28 -23.23
C GLY A 154 -24.49 4.10 -22.82
N LEU A 155 -24.08 3.25 -23.77
CA LEU A 155 -23.15 2.14 -23.50
C LEU A 155 -21.72 2.65 -23.56
N ILE A 156 -20.90 2.26 -22.58
CA ILE A 156 -19.46 2.61 -22.54
C ILE A 156 -18.75 1.98 -23.73
N THR A 157 -18.17 2.78 -24.59
CA THR A 157 -17.33 2.35 -25.72
C THR A 157 -15.84 2.44 -25.39
N ASP A 158 -15.46 3.40 -24.54
CA ASP A 158 -14.10 3.53 -24.01
C ASP A 158 -14.14 4.02 -22.55
N ARG A 159 -13.61 3.23 -21.66
CA ARG A 159 -13.55 3.51 -20.21
C ARG A 159 -12.51 4.57 -19.84
N ARG A 160 -11.67 5.00 -20.75
CA ARG A 160 -10.56 5.95 -20.54
C ARG A 160 -10.64 7.15 -21.49
N ALA A 161 -11.74 7.28 -22.25
CA ALA A 161 -11.97 8.38 -23.19
C ALA A 161 -10.78 8.65 -24.13
N GLY A 162 -10.14 7.60 -24.65
CA GLY A 162 -8.95 7.70 -25.52
C GLY A 162 -7.67 8.13 -24.79
N ARG A 163 -7.64 8.16 -23.46
CA ARG A 163 -6.55 8.74 -22.63
C ARG A 163 -6.21 10.16 -23.07
N PRO A 164 -7.09 11.13 -22.83
CA PRO A 164 -6.86 12.52 -23.19
C PRO A 164 -5.62 13.07 -22.51
N SER A 165 -5.06 14.15 -23.04
CA SER A 165 -3.95 14.84 -22.36
C SER A 165 -4.41 15.41 -21.00
N THR A 166 -3.46 15.68 -20.12
CA THR A 166 -3.77 16.28 -18.81
C THR A 166 -4.37 17.68 -18.95
N GLU A 167 -3.94 18.45 -19.98
CA GLU A 167 -4.49 19.76 -20.30
C GLU A 167 -5.97 19.67 -20.68
N LYS A 168 -6.36 18.65 -21.49
CA LYS A 168 -7.77 18.40 -21.82
C LYS A 168 -8.55 17.98 -20.58
N CYS A 169 -7.98 17.19 -19.69
CA CYS A 169 -8.58 16.86 -18.40
C CYS A 169 -8.87 18.14 -17.58
N ILE A 170 -7.91 19.04 -17.48
CA ILE A 170 -8.07 20.35 -16.78
C ILE A 170 -9.22 21.16 -17.40
N GLU A 171 -9.27 21.27 -18.73
CA GLU A 171 -10.35 21.98 -19.43
C GLU A 171 -11.73 21.41 -19.07
N VAL A 172 -11.87 20.09 -19.13
CA VAL A 172 -13.15 19.42 -18.83
C VAL A 172 -13.50 19.57 -17.33
N CYS A 173 -12.55 19.41 -16.43
CA CYS A 173 -12.77 19.62 -14.99
C CYS A 173 -13.27 21.04 -14.71
N ASN A 174 -12.71 22.06 -15.39
CA ASN A 174 -13.15 23.45 -15.24
C ASN A 174 -14.61 23.66 -15.70
N LYS A 175 -15.07 22.93 -16.72
CA LYS A 175 -16.51 22.90 -17.09
C LYS A 175 -17.33 22.25 -15.97
N LEU A 176 -16.88 21.14 -15.39
CA LEU A 176 -17.60 20.44 -14.34
C LEU A 176 -17.65 21.21 -13.00
N LYS A 177 -16.71 22.10 -12.72
CA LYS A 177 -16.75 22.99 -11.52
C LYS A 177 -17.96 23.92 -11.51
N THR A 178 -18.64 24.11 -12.65
CA THR A 178 -19.87 24.90 -12.74
C THR A 178 -21.12 24.14 -12.18
N ILE A 179 -21.04 22.84 -12.02
CA ILE A 179 -22.12 22.01 -11.47
C ILE A 179 -22.42 22.43 -10.03
N LYS A 180 -23.69 22.65 -9.74
CA LYS A 180 -24.17 22.95 -8.39
C LYS A 180 -25.28 21.99 -8.03
N ILE A 181 -25.20 21.44 -6.82
CA ILE A 181 -26.22 20.55 -6.26
C ILE A 181 -26.65 21.12 -4.91
N PRO A 182 -27.97 21.39 -4.70
CA PRO A 182 -28.44 21.91 -3.42
C PRO A 182 -28.04 21.00 -2.24
N GLY A 183 -27.55 21.59 -1.16
CA GLY A 183 -27.21 20.87 0.07
C GLY A 183 -25.83 20.22 0.08
N ALA A 184 -25.00 20.42 -0.96
CA ALA A 184 -23.62 19.96 -0.99
C ALA A 184 -22.70 20.96 -1.70
N GLU A 185 -21.45 21.04 -1.25
CA GLU A 185 -20.36 21.70 -1.96
C GLU A 185 -19.59 20.64 -2.75
N LEU A 186 -19.31 20.95 -4.02
CA LEU A 186 -18.61 20.04 -4.93
C LEU A 186 -17.27 20.61 -5.34
N PHE A 187 -16.24 19.78 -5.26
CA PHE A 187 -14.92 20.08 -5.78
C PHE A 187 -14.55 19.06 -6.85
N VAL A 188 -14.14 19.54 -8.02
CA VAL A 188 -13.74 18.70 -9.15
C VAL A 188 -12.31 19.10 -9.52
N GLU A 189 -11.36 18.22 -9.24
CA GLU A 189 -9.95 18.52 -9.46
C GLU A 189 -9.30 17.53 -10.43
N PRO A 190 -8.54 18.00 -11.44
CA PRO A 190 -7.86 17.11 -12.37
C PRO A 190 -6.72 16.36 -11.67
N VAL A 191 -6.50 15.11 -12.06
CA VAL A 191 -5.36 14.30 -11.58
C VAL A 191 -4.36 14.10 -12.71
N LYS A 192 -4.72 13.31 -13.70
CA LYS A 192 -3.87 13.02 -14.86
C LYS A 192 -4.68 12.32 -15.96
N GLU A 193 -4.47 12.71 -17.22
CA GLU A 193 -5.14 12.09 -18.37
C GLU A 193 -6.69 12.08 -18.21
N HIS A 194 -7.32 10.91 -18.19
CA HIS A 194 -8.78 10.72 -18.02
C HIS A 194 -9.25 10.76 -16.57
N ARG A 195 -8.40 11.06 -15.60
CA ARG A 195 -8.68 10.95 -14.16
C ARG A 195 -8.89 12.30 -13.51
N PHE A 196 -9.91 12.37 -12.68
CA PHE A 196 -10.18 13.50 -11.79
C PHE A 196 -10.60 13.02 -10.41
N VAL A 197 -10.62 13.93 -9.44
CA VAL A 197 -11.21 13.72 -8.13
C VAL A 197 -12.51 14.52 -8.07
N LEU A 198 -13.57 13.90 -7.59
CA LEU A 198 -14.76 14.56 -7.09
C LEU A 198 -14.73 14.48 -5.56
N VAL A 199 -14.83 15.62 -4.89
CA VAL A 199 -15.08 15.67 -3.45
C VAL A 199 -16.46 16.25 -3.23
N ILE A 200 -17.29 15.53 -2.49
CA ILE A 200 -18.62 15.97 -2.05
C ILE A 200 -18.51 16.31 -0.58
N ARG A 201 -18.77 17.56 -0.23
CA ARG A 201 -18.79 18.05 1.14
C ARG A 201 -20.21 18.36 1.57
N ALA A 202 -20.70 17.62 2.55
CA ALA A 202 -21.99 17.86 3.21
C ALA A 202 -22.06 17.08 4.53
N THR A 203 -22.86 17.56 5.47
CA THR A 203 -23.11 16.85 6.74
C THR A 203 -23.81 15.51 6.53
N GLY A 204 -23.38 14.49 7.27
CA GLY A 204 -24.07 13.21 7.33
C GLY A 204 -23.89 12.34 6.07
N LEU A 205 -22.81 12.49 5.32
CA LEU A 205 -22.45 11.61 4.22
C LEU A 205 -21.83 10.31 4.74
N GLY A 206 -22.15 9.19 4.07
CA GLY A 206 -21.48 7.90 4.22
C GLY A 206 -20.72 7.52 2.94
N ASP A 207 -19.81 6.57 3.02
CA ASP A 207 -18.95 6.16 1.90
C ASP A 207 -19.15 4.71 1.45
N ALA A 208 -20.09 3.98 2.07
CA ALA A 208 -20.46 2.63 1.65
C ALA A 208 -21.34 2.67 0.37
N VAL A 209 -20.78 3.18 -0.73
CA VAL A 209 -21.42 3.37 -2.04
C VAL A 209 -20.73 2.49 -3.08
N ASN A 210 -21.49 1.81 -3.94
CA ASN A 210 -20.92 1.03 -5.03
C ASN A 210 -20.27 1.91 -6.11
N ASP A 211 -19.26 1.38 -6.77
CA ASP A 211 -18.67 2.00 -7.97
C ASP A 211 -19.71 2.12 -9.10
N THR A 212 -19.66 3.22 -9.86
CA THR A 212 -20.46 3.38 -11.08
C THR A 212 -19.74 2.90 -12.34
N ASP A 213 -18.43 2.61 -12.25
CA ASP A 213 -17.64 2.00 -13.32
C ASP A 213 -17.84 0.47 -13.33
N PRO A 214 -18.53 -0.10 -14.33
CA PRO A 214 -18.78 -1.54 -14.40
C PRO A 214 -17.53 -2.35 -14.77
N GLN A 215 -16.41 -1.69 -15.01
CA GLN A 215 -15.14 -2.25 -15.46
C GLN A 215 -15.22 -3.03 -16.78
N ALA A 216 -16.25 -2.80 -17.56
CA ALA A 216 -16.51 -3.41 -18.86
C ALA A 216 -16.94 -2.38 -19.89
N VAL A 217 -16.79 -2.66 -21.17
CA VAL A 217 -17.37 -1.92 -22.30
C VAL A 217 -18.64 -2.63 -22.79
N GLY A 218 -19.46 -1.92 -23.56
CA GLY A 218 -20.73 -2.45 -24.08
C GLY A 218 -21.87 -2.46 -23.05
N VAL A 219 -21.68 -1.88 -21.86
CA VAL A 219 -22.65 -1.77 -20.79
C VAL A 219 -22.81 -0.32 -20.35
N LYS A 220 -23.94 0.04 -19.72
CA LYS A 220 -24.14 1.37 -19.14
C LYS A 220 -23.31 1.54 -17.85
N PRO A 221 -22.90 2.78 -17.50
CA PRO A 221 -22.45 3.07 -16.15
C PRO A 221 -23.48 2.59 -15.13
N ALA A 222 -23.04 2.03 -14.03
CA ALA A 222 -23.93 1.62 -12.95
C ALA A 222 -24.46 2.86 -12.21
N VAL A 223 -25.65 2.74 -11.62
CA VAL A 223 -26.20 3.76 -10.73
C VAL A 223 -25.55 3.61 -9.35
N ALA A 224 -25.13 4.72 -8.75
CA ALA A 224 -24.64 4.72 -7.38
C ALA A 224 -25.75 4.37 -6.41
N LYS A 225 -25.48 3.49 -5.45
CA LYS A 225 -26.40 3.06 -4.39
C LYS A 225 -25.64 2.96 -3.08
N GLY A 226 -26.19 3.50 -2.00
CA GLY A 226 -25.63 3.40 -0.67
C GLY A 226 -26.11 2.14 0.06
N ALA A 227 -25.24 1.60 0.92
CA ALA A 227 -25.57 0.45 1.76
C ALA A 227 -26.38 0.84 3.01
N ASP A 228 -26.38 2.11 3.39
CA ASP A 228 -27.11 2.70 4.51
C ASP A 228 -27.65 4.10 4.14
N ALA A 229 -28.40 4.73 5.03
CA ALA A 229 -29.04 6.02 4.77
C ALA A 229 -28.02 7.17 4.50
N ALA A 230 -26.90 7.19 5.21
CA ALA A 230 -25.84 8.19 5.02
C ALA A 230 -25.13 8.00 3.67
N SER A 231 -24.84 6.76 3.32
CA SER A 231 -24.25 6.38 2.03
C SER A 231 -25.21 6.58 0.86
N GLN A 232 -26.53 6.37 1.08
CA GLN A 232 -27.54 6.65 0.06
C GLN A 232 -27.61 8.15 -0.26
N LYS A 233 -27.50 9.03 0.74
CA LYS A 233 -27.39 10.47 0.52
C LYS A 233 -26.20 10.83 -0.37
N THR A 234 -25.06 10.21 -0.16
CA THR A 234 -23.88 10.39 -1.02
C THR A 234 -24.13 9.87 -2.44
N ALA A 235 -24.78 8.71 -2.55
CA ALA A 235 -25.12 8.10 -3.83
C ALA A 235 -26.07 8.98 -4.67
N ASP A 236 -27.07 9.59 -4.02
CA ASP A 236 -28.02 10.49 -4.68
C ASP A 236 -27.30 11.74 -5.23
N LEU A 237 -26.46 12.38 -4.43
CA LEU A 237 -25.62 13.51 -4.87
C LEU A 237 -24.68 13.14 -6.02
N ALA A 238 -24.07 11.95 -5.97
CA ALA A 238 -23.20 11.45 -7.03
C ALA A 238 -23.97 11.17 -8.34
N ASN A 239 -25.17 10.62 -8.26
CA ASN A 239 -26.04 10.41 -9.42
C ASN A 239 -26.50 11.74 -10.03
N ASP A 240 -26.86 12.73 -9.22
CA ASP A 240 -27.21 14.09 -9.68
C ASP A 240 -26.01 14.76 -10.36
N PHE A 241 -24.82 14.61 -9.80
CA PHE A 241 -23.57 15.06 -10.45
C PHE A 241 -23.40 14.41 -11.81
N LEU A 242 -23.47 13.09 -11.91
CA LEU A 242 -23.29 12.35 -13.18
C LEU A 242 -24.37 12.71 -14.22
N ALA A 243 -25.61 12.96 -13.80
CA ALA A 243 -26.68 13.41 -14.69
C ALA A 243 -26.38 14.81 -15.29
N GLN A 244 -25.77 15.71 -14.50
CA GLN A 244 -25.33 17.02 -15.00
C GLN A 244 -24.08 16.90 -15.87
N VAL A 245 -23.11 16.02 -15.54
CA VAL A 245 -21.94 15.72 -16.37
C VAL A 245 -22.39 15.27 -17.76
N ALA A 246 -23.34 14.33 -17.86
CA ALA A 246 -23.88 13.86 -19.15
C ALA A 246 -24.45 14.99 -20.00
N LYS A 247 -25.14 15.94 -19.38
CA LYS A 247 -25.71 17.12 -20.09
C LYS A 247 -24.61 18.09 -20.56
N LEU A 248 -23.63 18.39 -19.69
CA LEU A 248 -22.56 19.34 -19.98
C LEU A 248 -21.61 18.83 -21.07
N LEU A 249 -21.39 17.53 -21.13
CA LEU A 249 -20.46 16.89 -22.04
C LEU A 249 -21.12 16.30 -23.30
N ALA A 250 -22.44 16.46 -23.50
CA ALA A 250 -23.22 15.87 -24.58
C ALA A 250 -22.76 16.20 -26.00
N GLY A 251 -21.89 17.14 -26.24
CA GLY A 251 -21.36 17.50 -27.56
C GLY A 251 -19.85 17.29 -27.68
N GLU A 252 -19.21 16.84 -26.61
CA GLU A 252 -17.76 16.67 -26.60
C GLU A 252 -17.35 15.38 -27.30
N GLN A 253 -16.36 15.48 -28.20
CA GLN A 253 -15.81 14.31 -28.87
C GLN A 253 -14.85 13.57 -27.92
N GLY A 254 -15.04 12.26 -27.80
CA GLY A 254 -14.18 11.38 -26.99
C GLY A 254 -14.46 11.39 -25.48
N ILE A 255 -14.83 12.55 -24.90
CA ILE A 255 -15.14 12.68 -23.47
C ILE A 255 -16.58 13.16 -23.33
N ASN A 256 -17.54 12.25 -23.23
CA ASN A 256 -18.96 12.62 -23.14
C ASN A 256 -19.69 12.06 -21.90
N MET A 257 -18.94 11.39 -21.02
CA MET A 257 -19.46 10.85 -19.76
C MET A 257 -18.33 10.68 -18.73
N ALA A 258 -18.70 10.39 -17.50
CA ALA A 258 -17.76 10.00 -16.44
C ALA A 258 -18.31 8.83 -15.63
N THR A 259 -17.41 8.10 -14.99
CA THR A 259 -17.71 7.08 -13.98
C THR A 259 -17.01 7.41 -12.68
N LEU A 260 -17.57 6.97 -11.56
CA LEU A 260 -17.08 7.24 -10.20
C LEU A 260 -16.72 5.93 -9.49
N ARG A 261 -15.61 5.95 -8.74
CA ARG A 261 -15.07 4.77 -8.07
C ARG A 261 -14.43 5.12 -6.73
N GLY A 262 -14.50 4.15 -5.79
CA GLY A 262 -13.79 4.21 -4.54
C GLY A 262 -14.21 5.39 -3.68
N PHE A 263 -15.51 5.51 -3.45
CA PHE A 263 -16.10 6.44 -2.49
C PHE A 263 -15.44 6.23 -1.13
N ALA A 264 -14.90 7.29 -0.52
CA ALA A 264 -14.22 7.16 0.75
C ALA A 264 -14.21 8.47 1.55
N LYS A 265 -14.42 8.34 2.83
CA LYS A 265 -14.12 9.36 3.84
C LYS A 265 -12.66 9.28 4.24
N ASN A 266 -12.12 10.37 4.80
CA ASN A 266 -10.79 10.33 5.39
C ASN A 266 -10.82 9.42 6.63
N PRO A 267 -10.16 8.25 6.61
CA PRO A 267 -10.13 7.41 7.79
C PRO A 267 -9.25 8.06 8.86
N ALA A 268 -9.74 8.07 10.11
CA ALA A 268 -8.96 8.55 11.26
C ALA A 268 -7.91 7.48 11.65
N ILE A 269 -6.92 7.27 10.80
CA ILE A 269 -5.83 6.35 11.10
C ILE A 269 -4.75 7.06 11.94
N PRO A 270 -4.10 6.38 12.88
CA PRO A 270 -2.99 6.97 13.64
C PRO A 270 -1.84 7.31 12.70
N THR A 271 -1.19 8.46 12.93
CA THR A 271 -0.07 8.87 12.08
C THR A 271 1.18 8.02 12.31
N PHE A 272 2.06 8.00 11.32
CA PHE A 272 3.35 7.32 11.40
C PHE A 272 4.18 7.85 12.60
N LYS A 273 4.14 9.17 12.84
CA LYS A 273 4.78 9.80 13.99
C LYS A 273 4.15 9.37 15.32
N ASP A 274 2.81 9.22 15.37
CA ASP A 274 2.13 8.75 16.59
C ASP A 274 2.49 7.32 16.95
N ILE A 275 2.73 6.46 15.96
CA ILE A 275 3.06 5.07 16.18
C ILE A 275 4.55 4.92 16.48
N TYR A 276 5.41 5.41 15.59
CA TYR A 276 6.84 5.12 15.60
C TYR A 276 7.71 6.21 16.23
N GLY A 277 7.16 7.43 16.45
CA GLY A 277 7.93 8.57 16.91
C GLY A 277 8.92 9.11 15.88
N LEU A 278 8.78 8.74 14.60
CA LEU A 278 9.68 9.11 13.51
C LEU A 278 9.15 10.32 12.74
N ASN A 279 10.01 11.29 12.45
CA ASN A 279 9.76 12.28 11.41
C ASN A 279 10.03 11.61 10.07
N ALA A 280 9.01 11.52 9.21
CA ALA A 280 9.06 10.73 7.99
C ALA A 280 8.90 11.60 6.75
N LEU A 281 9.76 11.38 5.75
CA LEU A 281 9.71 12.01 4.43
C LEU A 281 9.43 10.98 3.36
N ALA A 282 8.45 11.25 2.51
CA ALA A 282 8.16 10.44 1.32
C ALA A 282 8.67 11.13 0.05
N LEU A 283 9.47 10.41 -0.73
CA LEU A 283 10.02 10.79 -2.02
C LEU A 283 9.38 9.92 -3.10
N ALA A 284 8.15 10.25 -3.47
CA ALA A 284 7.36 9.54 -4.48
C ALA A 284 6.89 10.51 -5.58
N VAL A 285 7.06 10.10 -6.84
CA VAL A 285 6.66 10.91 -8.00
C VAL A 285 5.16 10.80 -8.29
N TYR A 286 4.58 9.61 -8.09
CA TYR A 286 3.21 9.33 -8.49
C TYR A 286 2.19 9.80 -7.43
N PRO A 287 1.09 10.49 -7.83
CA PRO A 287 0.15 11.11 -6.87
C PRO A 287 -0.44 10.15 -5.84
N MET A 288 -0.80 8.92 -6.23
CA MET A 288 -1.40 7.94 -5.32
C MET A 288 -0.48 7.60 -4.13
N TYR A 289 0.83 7.43 -4.36
CA TYR A 289 1.78 7.10 -3.28
C TYR A 289 2.08 8.30 -2.38
N ARG A 290 2.05 9.51 -2.95
CA ARG A 290 2.09 10.76 -2.18
C ARG A 290 0.86 10.89 -1.28
N GLY A 291 -0.33 10.54 -1.83
CA GLY A 291 -1.58 10.50 -1.07
C GLY A 291 -1.53 9.52 0.09
N LEU A 292 -1.00 8.33 -0.16
CA LEU A 292 -0.86 7.30 0.86
C LEU A 292 0.11 7.72 1.98
N ALA A 293 1.25 8.31 1.61
CA ALA A 293 2.22 8.83 2.57
C ALA A 293 1.61 9.96 3.42
N ARG A 294 0.86 10.90 2.81
CA ARG A 294 0.13 11.95 3.56
C ARG A 294 -0.92 11.37 4.50
N LEU A 295 -1.64 10.35 4.07
CA LEU A 295 -2.65 9.70 4.89
C LEU A 295 -2.08 9.18 6.20
N VAL A 296 -0.88 8.63 6.17
CA VAL A 296 -0.16 8.18 7.37
C VAL A 296 0.67 9.29 8.03
N GLY A 297 0.54 10.55 7.59
CA GLY A 297 1.18 11.71 8.21
C GLY A 297 2.66 11.89 7.89
N MET A 298 3.15 11.39 6.75
CA MET A 298 4.49 11.68 6.25
C MET A 298 4.51 13.02 5.50
N ASP A 299 5.59 13.76 5.62
CA ASP A 299 5.87 14.90 4.75
C ASP A 299 6.18 14.43 3.33
N ILE A 300 5.88 15.29 2.33
CA ILE A 300 6.13 14.98 0.93
C ILE A 300 7.25 15.88 0.41
N GLY A 301 8.36 15.25 0.07
CA GLY A 301 9.48 15.93 -0.57
C GLY A 301 9.30 16.10 -2.08
N ASP A 302 10.10 16.99 -2.65
CA ASP A 302 10.24 17.09 -4.09
C ASP A 302 11.13 15.94 -4.58
N ALA A 303 10.51 14.95 -5.18
CA ALA A 303 11.16 13.73 -5.65
C ALA A 303 11.77 13.89 -7.08
N GLY A 304 11.61 15.05 -7.70
CA GLY A 304 12.00 15.24 -9.10
C GLY A 304 11.28 14.29 -10.05
N SER A 305 11.98 13.83 -11.07
CA SER A 305 11.42 12.94 -12.12
C SER A 305 12.17 11.62 -12.28
N THR A 306 13.38 11.52 -11.74
CA THR A 306 14.27 10.34 -11.86
C THR A 306 14.64 9.75 -10.51
N LEU A 307 15.15 8.52 -10.49
CA LEU A 307 15.71 7.90 -9.27
C LEU A 307 16.88 8.72 -8.70
N ASN A 308 17.69 9.32 -9.55
CA ASN A 308 18.80 10.19 -9.10
C ASN A 308 18.28 11.43 -8.38
N ASP A 309 17.24 12.08 -8.91
CA ASP A 309 16.60 13.23 -8.25
C ASP A 309 16.08 12.85 -6.85
N GLN A 310 15.49 11.66 -6.72
CA GLN A 310 15.02 11.15 -5.43
C GLN A 310 16.17 10.96 -4.42
N VAL A 311 17.31 10.42 -4.88
CA VAL A 311 18.50 10.24 -4.02
C VAL A 311 19.13 11.59 -3.64
N GLU A 312 19.14 12.56 -4.54
CA GLU A 312 19.60 13.92 -4.23
C GLU A 312 18.68 14.60 -3.20
N ALA A 313 17.35 14.45 -3.36
CA ALA A 313 16.39 14.94 -2.39
C ALA A 313 16.52 14.25 -1.02
N LEU A 314 16.75 12.93 -1.00
CA LEU A 314 17.07 12.16 0.19
C LEU A 314 18.32 12.74 0.90
N ALA A 315 19.42 12.93 0.17
CA ALA A 315 20.67 13.44 0.72
C ALA A 315 20.52 14.87 1.29
N LYS A 316 19.75 15.71 0.60
CA LYS A 316 19.46 17.09 1.05
C LYS A 316 18.66 17.12 2.34
N ALA A 317 17.69 16.21 2.51
CA ALA A 317 16.81 16.14 3.67
C ALA A 317 17.36 15.26 4.81
N TRP A 318 18.57 14.69 4.66
CA TRP A 318 19.10 13.64 5.53
C TRP A 318 19.08 13.97 7.03
N ASN A 319 19.37 15.20 7.39
CA ASN A 319 19.47 15.62 8.78
C ASN A 319 18.12 16.00 9.42
N ASP A 320 17.07 16.22 8.61
CA ASP A 320 15.79 16.75 9.07
C ASP A 320 14.79 15.65 9.41
N TYR A 321 14.99 14.43 8.91
CA TYR A 321 14.08 13.31 9.06
C TYR A 321 14.76 12.06 9.60
N ASP A 322 13.95 11.15 10.17
CA ASP A 322 14.38 9.87 10.73
C ASP A 322 14.08 8.70 9.81
N PHE A 323 13.01 8.82 9.03
CA PHE A 323 12.53 7.80 8.10
C PHE A 323 12.33 8.38 6.70
N PHE A 324 12.78 7.63 5.70
CA PHE A 324 12.68 8.01 4.30
C PHE A 324 12.02 6.89 3.50
N PHE A 325 10.91 7.22 2.83
CA PHE A 325 10.24 6.35 1.89
C PHE A 325 10.55 6.80 0.46
N LEU A 326 11.28 5.97 -0.30
CA LEU A 326 11.56 6.16 -1.71
C LEU A 326 10.72 5.19 -2.53
N HIS A 327 10.10 5.68 -3.60
CA HIS A 327 9.20 4.88 -4.42
C HIS A 327 9.56 4.90 -5.89
N PHE A 328 9.73 3.70 -6.49
CA PHE A 328 10.05 3.49 -7.89
C PHE A 328 8.93 2.73 -8.60
N LYS A 329 8.20 3.38 -9.52
CA LYS A 329 6.97 2.84 -10.14
C LYS A 329 7.20 1.89 -11.31
N TYR A 330 8.32 2.01 -12.03
CA TYR A 330 8.42 1.46 -13.39
C TYR A 330 8.52 -0.06 -13.45
N THR A 331 8.91 -0.74 -12.42
CA THR A 331 8.91 -2.20 -12.30
C THR A 331 7.51 -2.79 -12.39
N ASP A 332 6.52 -2.14 -11.78
CA ASP A 332 5.12 -2.52 -11.89
C ASP A 332 4.56 -2.25 -13.31
N SER A 333 4.81 -1.06 -13.85
CA SER A 333 4.28 -0.69 -15.17
C SER A 333 4.73 -1.64 -16.27
N THR A 334 6.02 -2.02 -16.28
CA THR A 334 6.57 -2.99 -17.24
C THR A 334 6.04 -4.40 -17.01
N GLY A 335 5.77 -4.77 -15.75
CA GLY A 335 5.11 -6.04 -15.41
C GLY A 335 3.66 -6.09 -15.92
N GLU A 336 2.86 -5.05 -15.70
CA GLU A 336 1.48 -4.93 -16.22
C GLU A 336 1.43 -4.98 -17.75
N ASP A 337 2.41 -4.39 -18.43
CA ASP A 337 2.53 -4.43 -19.87
C ASP A 337 2.95 -5.83 -20.40
N GLY A 338 3.38 -6.73 -19.53
CA GLY A 338 3.92 -8.05 -19.89
C GLY A 338 5.30 -7.98 -20.51
N ASN A 339 6.03 -6.90 -20.27
CA ASN A 339 7.35 -6.64 -20.84
C ASN A 339 8.45 -7.16 -19.90
N PHE A 340 8.73 -8.46 -19.96
CA PHE A 340 9.76 -9.10 -19.13
C PHE A 340 11.15 -8.43 -19.27
N PRO A 341 11.71 -8.21 -20.48
CA PRO A 341 13.01 -7.56 -20.61
C PRO A 341 13.00 -6.12 -20.07
N GLY A 342 11.89 -5.39 -20.27
CA GLY A 342 11.76 -4.04 -19.75
C GLY A 342 11.72 -4.01 -18.22
N LYS A 343 11.10 -5.00 -17.57
CA LYS A 343 11.10 -5.09 -16.10
C LYS A 343 12.49 -5.41 -15.56
N VAL A 344 13.22 -6.32 -16.22
CA VAL A 344 14.64 -6.59 -15.92
C VAL A 344 15.45 -5.29 -15.97
N GLU A 345 15.34 -4.51 -17.05
CA GLU A 345 16.04 -3.22 -17.19
C GLU A 345 15.68 -2.24 -16.06
N MET A 346 14.40 -2.16 -15.65
CA MET A 346 13.99 -1.28 -14.55
C MET A 346 14.59 -1.71 -13.20
N ILE A 347 14.72 -3.00 -12.96
CA ILE A 347 15.38 -3.53 -11.76
C ILE A 347 16.87 -3.19 -11.78
N GLU A 348 17.56 -3.33 -12.90
CA GLU A 348 18.96 -2.93 -13.05
C GLU A 348 19.17 -1.42 -12.87
N ARG A 349 18.23 -0.59 -13.33
CA ARG A 349 18.25 0.86 -13.05
C ARG A 349 18.10 1.17 -11.56
N LEU A 350 17.28 0.40 -10.83
CA LEU A 350 17.17 0.52 -9.39
C LEU A 350 18.48 0.13 -8.69
N ASP A 351 19.13 -0.94 -9.13
CA ASP A 351 20.42 -1.39 -8.60
C ASP A 351 21.48 -0.28 -8.63
N ASN A 352 21.50 0.52 -9.71
CA ASN A 352 22.50 1.57 -9.91
C ASN A 352 22.44 2.71 -8.86
N ILE A 353 21.33 2.88 -8.13
CA ILE A 353 21.22 3.91 -7.08
C ILE A 353 21.57 3.40 -5.69
N ILE A 354 21.66 2.10 -5.48
CA ILE A 354 21.95 1.48 -4.18
C ILE A 354 23.24 2.02 -3.55
N PRO A 355 24.37 2.13 -4.28
CA PRO A 355 25.63 2.66 -3.71
C PRO A 355 25.48 4.10 -3.20
N LYS A 356 24.68 4.94 -3.88
CA LYS A 356 24.47 6.33 -3.47
C LYS A 356 23.69 6.44 -2.16
N ILE A 357 22.67 5.57 -1.96
CA ILE A 357 21.93 5.50 -0.70
C ILE A 357 22.83 4.94 0.41
N ARG A 358 23.59 3.87 0.15
CA ARG A 358 24.55 3.30 1.11
C ARG A 358 25.62 4.32 1.56
N ALA A 359 26.04 5.24 0.68
CA ALA A 359 26.99 6.28 1.01
C ALA A 359 26.50 7.25 2.10
N LEU A 360 25.17 7.40 2.27
CA LEU A 360 24.56 8.18 3.35
C LEU A 360 24.60 7.44 4.71
N LYS A 361 24.96 6.16 4.72
CA LYS A 361 25.09 5.30 5.90
C LYS A 361 23.81 5.22 6.74
N PRO A 362 22.67 4.80 6.17
CA PRO A 362 21.49 4.54 6.97
C PRO A 362 21.78 3.46 8.02
N ASP A 363 21.20 3.61 9.23
CA ASP A 363 21.28 2.59 10.29
C ASP A 363 20.49 1.34 9.89
N VAL A 364 19.40 1.53 9.16
CA VAL A 364 18.62 0.45 8.55
C VAL A 364 18.29 0.81 7.11
N PHE A 365 18.63 -0.08 6.19
CA PHE A 365 18.26 0.04 4.78
C PHE A 365 17.39 -1.15 4.36
N LEU A 366 16.16 -0.84 3.92
CA LEU A 366 15.15 -1.79 3.47
C LEU A 366 14.95 -1.65 1.96
N VAL A 367 14.95 -2.76 1.24
CA VAL A 367 14.57 -2.81 -0.18
C VAL A 367 13.52 -3.90 -0.37
N THR A 368 12.37 -3.56 -0.94
CA THR A 368 11.28 -4.50 -1.19
C THR A 368 10.32 -3.97 -2.26
N GLY A 369 9.23 -4.66 -2.51
CA GLY A 369 8.06 -4.20 -3.26
C GLY A 369 6.80 -4.25 -2.41
N ASP A 370 5.77 -3.58 -2.87
CA ASP A 370 4.43 -3.58 -2.24
C ASP A 370 3.56 -4.76 -2.67
N HIS A 371 3.87 -5.35 -3.81
CA HIS A 371 3.28 -6.57 -4.36
C HIS A 371 4.19 -7.19 -5.44
N SER A 372 3.79 -8.34 -5.94
CA SER A 372 4.37 -8.94 -7.14
C SER A 372 3.52 -8.57 -8.37
N THR A 373 4.18 -8.17 -9.47
CA THR A 373 3.55 -7.92 -10.78
C THR A 373 4.31 -8.68 -11.88
N PRO A 374 4.15 -10.00 -11.93
CA PRO A 374 4.84 -10.80 -12.93
C PRO A 374 4.43 -10.42 -14.35
N SER A 375 5.39 -10.21 -15.24
CA SER A 375 5.14 -9.95 -16.66
C SER A 375 4.34 -11.06 -17.33
N LYS A 376 4.51 -12.30 -16.87
CA LYS A 376 3.74 -13.46 -17.32
C LYS A 376 2.24 -13.31 -17.07
N LEU A 377 1.84 -12.71 -15.95
CA LEU A 377 0.44 -12.55 -15.56
C LEU A 377 -0.15 -11.20 -15.99
N LYS A 378 0.69 -10.22 -16.34
CA LYS A 378 0.29 -8.86 -16.74
C LYS A 378 -0.60 -8.18 -15.71
N GLY A 379 -0.27 -8.36 -14.44
CA GLY A 379 -1.04 -7.81 -13.32
C GLY A 379 -0.53 -8.31 -11.98
N HIS A 380 -1.13 -7.74 -10.93
CA HIS A 380 -0.74 -8.07 -9.56
C HIS A 380 -1.05 -9.53 -9.22
N SER A 381 -0.18 -10.14 -8.45
CA SER A 381 -0.33 -11.51 -8.01
C SER A 381 -0.12 -11.65 -6.50
N TRP A 382 -0.50 -12.82 -5.98
CA TRP A 382 -0.45 -13.16 -4.55
C TRP A 382 0.92 -13.68 -4.11
N HIS A 383 1.90 -13.73 -5.01
CA HIS A 383 3.23 -14.23 -4.68
C HIS A 383 3.90 -13.30 -3.66
N PRO A 384 4.57 -13.85 -2.64
CA PRO A 384 5.34 -13.06 -1.68
C PRO A 384 6.45 -12.27 -2.37
N VAL A 385 6.82 -11.15 -1.78
CA VAL A 385 7.73 -10.17 -2.37
C VAL A 385 9.11 -10.26 -1.76
N PRO A 386 10.20 -10.36 -2.57
CA PRO A 386 11.57 -10.32 -2.08
C PRO A 386 11.84 -9.06 -1.26
N THR A 387 12.50 -9.25 -0.11
CA THR A 387 12.77 -8.17 0.85
C THR A 387 14.18 -8.31 1.40
N ILE A 388 14.93 -7.21 1.40
CA ILE A 388 16.23 -7.07 2.06
C ILE A 388 16.07 -6.17 3.27
N LEU A 389 16.68 -6.53 4.39
CA LEU A 389 16.92 -5.70 5.55
C LEU A 389 18.42 -5.70 5.84
N GLN A 390 19.06 -4.54 5.74
CA GLN A 390 20.46 -4.37 6.08
C GLN A 390 20.59 -3.41 7.27
N ALA A 391 21.31 -3.84 8.30
CA ALA A 391 21.65 -3.07 9.49
C ALA A 391 22.85 -3.71 10.19
N ALA A 392 23.58 -2.95 11.01
CA ALA A 392 24.71 -3.46 11.77
C ALA A 392 24.36 -4.59 12.76
N SER A 393 23.08 -4.66 13.16
CA SER A 393 22.55 -5.68 14.08
C SER A 393 21.96 -6.91 13.38
N CYS A 394 22.06 -7.01 12.04
CA CYS A 394 21.60 -8.18 11.31
C CYS A 394 22.38 -9.43 11.69
N ARG A 395 21.65 -10.53 11.88
CA ARG A 395 22.23 -11.86 11.78
C ARG A 395 22.25 -12.23 10.31
N THR A 396 23.38 -11.98 9.63
CA THR A 396 23.53 -12.27 8.21
C THR A 396 23.24 -13.74 7.91
N ASP A 397 22.53 -13.99 6.84
CA ASP A 397 22.30 -15.34 6.32
C ASP A 397 23.37 -15.75 5.30
N ARG A 398 23.16 -16.84 4.58
CA ARG A 398 24.11 -17.35 3.57
C ARG A 398 23.72 -16.99 2.14
N VAL A 399 22.75 -16.12 2.00
CA VAL A 399 22.26 -15.68 0.69
C VAL A 399 23.27 -14.71 0.08
N SER A 400 23.59 -14.90 -1.19
CA SER A 400 24.59 -14.09 -1.91
C SER A 400 24.02 -13.30 -3.09
N GLU A 401 22.80 -13.61 -3.50
CA GLU A 401 22.11 -12.98 -4.63
C GLU A 401 20.69 -12.58 -4.22
N PHE A 402 20.19 -11.48 -4.75
CA PHE A 402 18.82 -11.01 -4.47
C PHE A 402 17.84 -11.56 -5.51
N GLY A 403 16.99 -12.48 -5.12
CA GLY A 403 15.97 -13.10 -5.96
C GLY A 403 14.94 -13.85 -5.16
N GLU A 404 13.83 -14.24 -5.79
CA GLU A 404 12.73 -14.93 -5.14
C GLU A 404 13.17 -16.27 -4.53
N SER A 405 13.90 -17.07 -5.31
CA SER A 405 14.39 -18.38 -4.87
C SER A 405 15.41 -18.27 -3.75
N GLN A 406 16.26 -17.25 -3.79
CA GLN A 406 17.28 -16.98 -2.78
C GLN A 406 16.64 -16.48 -1.48
N CYS A 407 15.69 -15.53 -1.57
CA CYS A 407 14.97 -14.99 -0.41
C CYS A 407 14.14 -16.04 0.32
N LEU A 408 13.71 -17.12 -0.36
CA LEU A 408 13.02 -18.25 0.29
C LEU A 408 13.93 -18.95 1.32
N ALA A 409 15.25 -18.94 1.11
CA ALA A 409 16.24 -19.51 2.03
C ALA A 409 16.81 -18.45 3.01
N GLY A 410 16.39 -17.20 2.91
CA GLY A 410 16.86 -16.09 3.73
C GLY A 410 16.44 -16.15 5.19
N GLY A 411 17.21 -15.51 6.05
CA GLY A 411 17.05 -15.54 7.51
C GLY A 411 15.78 -14.85 8.04
N LEU A 412 15.14 -13.94 7.27
CA LEU A 412 13.84 -13.38 7.62
C LEU A 412 12.69 -14.38 7.41
N GLY A 413 12.91 -15.41 6.57
CA GLY A 413 11.86 -16.34 6.17
C GLY A 413 10.73 -15.67 5.41
N GLN A 414 9.53 -16.27 5.44
CA GLN A 414 8.33 -15.65 4.93
C GLN A 414 7.55 -15.02 6.08
N PHE A 415 7.21 -13.71 5.96
CA PHE A 415 6.54 -12.96 7.01
C PHE A 415 5.47 -12.02 6.44
N GLU A 416 4.52 -11.59 7.27
CA GLU A 416 3.54 -10.58 6.86
C GLU A 416 4.21 -9.20 6.81
N ALA A 417 4.04 -8.49 5.69
CA ALA A 417 4.69 -7.20 5.43
C ALA A 417 4.42 -6.14 6.52
N LYS A 418 3.28 -6.23 7.21
CA LYS A 418 2.94 -5.33 8.34
C LYS A 418 3.93 -5.38 9.51
N TYR A 419 4.78 -6.40 9.59
CA TYR A 419 5.84 -6.50 10.60
C TYR A 419 7.17 -5.87 10.16
N LEU A 420 7.29 -5.42 8.91
CA LEU A 420 8.54 -4.85 8.38
C LEU A 420 8.98 -3.63 9.19
N MET A 421 8.06 -2.74 9.54
CA MET A 421 8.40 -1.55 10.34
C MET A 421 8.84 -1.89 11.77
N SER A 422 8.23 -2.89 12.41
CA SER A 422 8.70 -3.31 13.74
C SER A 422 10.10 -3.93 13.69
N LEU A 423 10.43 -4.70 12.65
CA LEU A 423 11.78 -5.18 12.40
C LEU A 423 12.77 -4.02 12.18
N ALA A 424 12.40 -3.06 11.34
CA ALA A 424 13.21 -1.88 11.09
C ALA A 424 13.49 -1.08 12.37
N MET A 425 12.46 -0.84 13.19
CA MET A 425 12.59 -0.16 14.47
C MET A 425 13.50 -0.90 15.46
N ALA A 426 13.37 -2.23 15.50
CA ALA A 426 14.24 -3.06 16.36
C ALA A 426 15.70 -2.97 15.93
N HIS A 427 15.98 -3.10 14.63
CA HIS A 427 17.34 -3.01 14.08
C HIS A 427 17.94 -1.59 14.18
N ALA A 428 17.10 -0.57 14.17
CA ALA A 428 17.49 0.82 14.41
C ALA A 428 17.72 1.14 15.90
N GLY A 429 17.57 0.17 16.81
CA GLY A 429 17.70 0.38 18.26
C GLY A 429 16.60 1.30 18.82
N ARG A 430 15.43 1.32 18.20
CA ARG A 430 14.29 2.20 18.55
C ARG A 430 13.16 1.47 19.28
N LEU A 431 13.39 0.25 19.74
CA LEU A 431 12.44 -0.50 20.56
C LEU A 431 13.11 -1.01 21.84
N GLY A 432 12.51 -0.70 22.97
CA GLY A 432 12.86 -1.26 24.25
C GLY A 432 12.40 -2.71 24.42
N LYS A 433 12.84 -3.36 25.52
CA LYS A 433 12.48 -4.74 25.86
C LYS A 433 11.02 -4.83 26.29
N TYR A 434 10.32 -5.83 25.76
CA TYR A 434 8.97 -6.17 26.24
C TYR A 434 9.03 -7.11 27.46
N GLY A 435 8.38 -6.68 28.52
CA GLY A 435 8.37 -7.42 29.79
C GLY A 435 9.63 -7.19 30.66
N ALA A 436 9.59 -7.74 31.87
CA ALA A 436 10.66 -7.58 32.86
C ALA A 436 11.90 -8.44 32.55
#